data_6662c5a1454607745e1c7fac611a40d4
#
_entry.id   6662c5a1454607745e1c7fac611a40d4
#
_cell.length_a   1.000
_cell.length_b   1.000
_cell.length_c   1.000
_cell.angle_alpha   90.00
_cell.angle_beta   90.00
_cell.angle_gamma   90.00
#
_symmetry.space_group_name_H-M   'P 1'
#
loop_
_entity.id
_entity.type
_entity.pdbx_description
1 polymer ?
#
loop_
_entity_poly.entity_id
_entity_poly.type
_entity_poly.pdbx_seq_one_letter_code
_entity_poly.pdbx_strand_id
1 'polypeptide(L)'
;MQNLRYCILFLSFSLITTKLCGQSKTDAEMIATLHEKAVVESKAYEWLEFLCKKIGNRLSGTPQLMAATYYSKSLMEQLNFDSVWLQPCQVPVWIRGEKEECRIVSSKLGSFELKVLALGNSTGTGQLGVEGEVIIVNSLQELEKMDDSKVKDKIVFFNRPFQESALYTGKAYGSTVDQRVRGPQLAAKKGAVAALVRSVTANRDDEPHTGATNFEDGARQIPCYALGTQSSNLLADLNFKSPVRVYCKSTSKMMGTTDGYNVIGQLTGSKYPDEVIIIGGHLDSWDIGEGAHDDGTGCVQSIEVLRLLQSSGYKPQRTIRAILYTNEEN
;
A
#
# COMPACT_ATOMS: atom_id res chain seq x y z
N MET A 1 38.75 0.19 95.44
CA MET A 1 37.49 0.74 94.91
C MET A 1 37.79 1.37 93.54
N GLN A 2 37.73 0.57 92.51
CA GLN A 2 38.11 0.98 91.15
C GLN A 2 36.85 1.22 90.34
N ASN A 3 36.72 2.40 89.78
CA ASN A 3 35.61 2.74 88.84
C ASN A 3 35.95 2.26 87.45
N LEU A 4 35.16 1.30 86.99
CA LEU A 4 35.24 0.79 85.59
C LEU A 4 34.37 1.66 84.70
N ARG A 5 34.98 2.51 83.87
CA ARG A 5 34.29 3.30 82.84
C ARG A 5 34.10 2.43 81.60
N TYR A 6 32.87 2.09 81.23
CA TYR A 6 32.53 1.49 79.96
C TYR A 6 32.49 2.56 78.89
N CYS A 7 33.43 2.52 77.96
CA CYS A 7 33.35 3.23 76.70
C CYS A 7 32.42 2.47 75.77
N ILE A 8 31.24 2.98 75.51
CA ILE A 8 30.34 2.49 74.44
C ILE A 8 30.77 3.13 73.12
N LEU A 9 31.39 2.36 72.28
CA LEU A 9 31.70 2.74 70.88
C LEU A 9 30.41 2.63 70.08
N PHE A 10 29.80 3.76 69.72
CA PHE A 10 28.74 3.82 68.74
C PHE A 10 29.36 3.67 67.36
N LEU A 11 29.31 2.46 66.78
CA LEU A 11 29.59 2.25 65.37
C LEU A 11 28.36 2.74 64.58
N SER A 12 28.39 3.95 64.05
CA SER A 12 27.43 4.44 63.07
C SER A 12 27.72 3.76 61.75
N PHE A 13 26.95 2.71 61.45
CA PHE A 13 26.91 2.08 60.11
C PHE A 13 26.17 3.04 59.19
N SER A 14 26.90 3.93 58.52
CA SER A 14 26.35 4.74 57.42
C SER A 14 26.04 3.80 56.26
N LEU A 15 24.78 3.41 56.10
CA LEU A 15 24.30 2.78 54.87
C LEU A 15 24.41 3.80 53.75
N ILE A 16 25.53 3.79 53.05
CA ILE A 16 25.65 4.42 51.75
C ILE A 16 24.81 3.58 50.80
N THR A 17 23.54 3.94 50.62
CA THR A 17 22.74 3.49 49.49
C THR A 17 23.32 4.13 48.23
N THR A 18 24.34 3.50 47.67
CA THR A 18 24.70 3.80 46.30
C THR A 18 23.46 3.46 45.45
N LYS A 19 22.70 4.48 45.06
CA LYS A 19 21.83 4.35 43.92
C LYS A 19 22.75 3.84 42.80
N LEU A 20 22.63 2.55 42.41
CA LEU A 20 23.10 2.10 41.12
C LEU A 20 22.28 2.88 40.09
N CYS A 21 22.72 4.07 39.77
CA CYS A 21 22.33 4.72 38.53
C CYS A 21 22.93 3.83 37.44
N GLY A 22 22.13 2.91 36.93
CA GLY A 22 22.52 2.18 35.74
C GLY A 22 22.88 3.24 34.69
N GLN A 23 24.13 3.21 34.25
CA GLN A 23 24.63 4.14 33.27
C GLN A 23 23.71 3.99 32.03
N SER A 24 23.00 5.04 31.62
CA SER A 24 22.18 4.98 30.43
C SER A 24 23.11 4.65 29.26
N LYS A 25 22.72 3.67 28.44
CA LYS A 25 23.45 3.36 27.20
C LYS A 25 23.58 4.62 26.38
N THR A 26 24.73 4.81 25.77
CA THR A 26 24.89 5.85 24.74
C THR A 26 23.98 5.54 23.55
N ASP A 27 23.64 6.52 22.73
CA ASP A 27 22.81 6.32 21.54
C ASP A 27 23.42 5.25 20.61
N ALA A 28 24.75 5.24 20.47
CA ALA A 28 25.45 4.24 19.66
C ALA A 28 25.29 2.81 20.21
N GLU A 29 25.42 2.63 21.53
CA GLU A 29 25.23 1.33 22.20
C GLU A 29 23.76 0.88 22.13
N MET A 30 22.82 1.81 22.22
CA MET A 30 21.39 1.49 22.08
C MET A 30 21.08 1.07 20.64
N ILE A 31 21.56 1.78 19.63
CA ILE A 31 21.38 1.43 18.21
C ILE A 31 21.99 0.05 17.94
N ALA A 32 23.20 -0.23 18.41
CA ALA A 32 23.83 -1.55 18.26
C ALA A 32 22.98 -2.65 18.90
N THR A 33 22.45 -2.43 20.10
CA THR A 33 21.56 -3.38 20.79
C THR A 33 20.27 -3.62 20.01
N LEU A 34 19.66 -2.57 19.48
CA LEU A 34 18.42 -2.68 18.69
C LEU A 34 18.67 -3.45 17.39
N HIS A 35 19.79 -3.17 16.72
CA HIS A 35 20.18 -3.88 15.50
C HIS A 35 20.40 -5.37 15.76
N GLU A 36 21.17 -5.73 16.80
CA GLU A 36 21.39 -7.13 17.19
C GLU A 36 20.08 -7.85 17.47
N LYS A 37 19.20 -7.25 18.28
CA LYS A 37 17.88 -7.82 18.58
C LYS A 37 17.01 -7.95 17.32
N ALA A 38 17.04 -6.97 16.42
CA ALA A 38 16.28 -7.02 15.17
C ALA A 38 16.72 -8.18 14.28
N VAL A 39 18.00 -8.52 14.28
CA VAL A 39 18.52 -9.67 13.48
C VAL A 39 18.21 -11.01 14.12
N VAL A 40 18.29 -11.11 15.47
CA VAL A 40 18.24 -12.41 16.18
C VAL A 40 16.84 -12.74 16.71
N GLU A 41 16.08 -11.74 17.14
CA GLU A 41 14.83 -11.91 17.88
C GLU A 41 13.60 -11.35 17.14
N SER A 42 13.72 -10.95 15.84
CA SER A 42 12.63 -10.34 15.12
C SER A 42 11.40 -11.22 15.04
N LYS A 43 10.24 -10.61 15.23
CA LYS A 43 8.91 -11.22 15.07
C LYS A 43 8.17 -10.72 13.82
N ALA A 44 8.74 -9.74 13.14
CA ALA A 44 8.07 -9.08 12.01
C ALA A 44 7.69 -10.07 10.90
N TYR A 45 8.57 -11.04 10.58
CA TYR A 45 8.30 -12.03 9.54
C TYR A 45 7.12 -12.96 9.89
N GLU A 46 7.04 -13.42 11.14
CA GLU A 46 5.94 -14.25 11.64
C GLU A 46 4.59 -13.53 11.51
N TRP A 47 4.55 -12.24 11.86
CA TRP A 47 3.36 -11.41 11.75
C TRP A 47 2.99 -11.12 10.30
N LEU A 48 3.99 -10.86 9.45
CA LEU A 48 3.79 -10.67 8.02
C LEU A 48 3.24 -11.94 7.35
N GLU A 49 3.81 -13.10 7.69
CA GLU A 49 3.33 -14.39 7.19
C GLU A 49 1.86 -14.62 7.56
N PHE A 50 1.47 -14.27 8.79
CA PHE A 50 0.08 -14.38 9.22
C PHE A 50 -0.84 -13.45 8.41
N LEU A 51 -0.47 -12.18 8.24
CA LEU A 51 -1.23 -11.22 7.43
C LEU A 51 -1.40 -11.73 5.99
N CYS A 52 -0.33 -12.21 5.37
CA CYS A 52 -0.34 -12.63 3.97
C CYS A 52 -1.01 -14.00 3.76
N LYS A 53 -0.69 -15.00 4.59
CA LYS A 53 -1.10 -16.39 4.37
C LYS A 53 -2.39 -16.81 5.08
N LYS A 54 -2.77 -16.13 6.16
CA LYS A 54 -3.99 -16.44 6.92
C LYS A 54 -5.12 -15.47 6.65
N ILE A 55 -4.81 -14.20 6.44
CA ILE A 55 -5.81 -13.16 6.11
C ILE A 55 -5.86 -12.95 4.58
N GLY A 56 -4.71 -12.79 3.93
CA GLY A 56 -4.59 -12.59 2.49
C GLY A 56 -4.67 -11.11 2.09
N ASN A 57 -5.21 -10.87 0.90
CA ASN A 57 -5.44 -9.51 0.39
C ASN A 57 -6.42 -8.73 1.29
N ARG A 58 -6.24 -7.42 1.38
CA ARG A 58 -6.89 -6.59 2.40
C ARG A 58 -7.40 -5.27 1.83
N LEU A 59 -8.10 -5.33 0.69
CA LEU A 59 -8.61 -4.10 0.07
C LEU A 59 -9.62 -3.40 1.00
N SER A 60 -9.64 -2.08 0.95
CA SER A 60 -10.52 -1.25 1.78
C SER A 60 -11.97 -1.68 1.71
N GLY A 61 -12.63 -1.70 2.86
CA GLY A 61 -14.03 -2.12 3.00
C GLY A 61 -14.28 -3.63 2.94
N THR A 62 -13.22 -4.47 2.86
CA THR A 62 -13.36 -5.93 2.84
C THR A 62 -13.36 -6.53 4.25
N PRO A 63 -13.98 -7.71 4.43
CA PRO A 63 -13.89 -8.47 5.68
C PRO A 63 -12.44 -8.83 6.06
N GLN A 64 -11.56 -9.04 5.07
CA GLN A 64 -10.15 -9.34 5.28
C GLN A 64 -9.40 -8.16 5.91
N LEU A 65 -9.65 -6.92 5.44
CA LEU A 65 -9.07 -5.75 6.08
C LEU A 65 -9.56 -5.59 7.52
N MET A 66 -10.83 -5.84 7.77
CA MET A 66 -11.37 -5.81 9.13
C MET A 66 -10.72 -6.88 10.02
N ALA A 67 -10.49 -8.09 9.50
CA ALA A 67 -9.77 -9.14 10.21
C ALA A 67 -8.31 -8.72 10.52
N ALA A 68 -7.61 -8.10 9.56
CA ALA A 68 -6.27 -7.56 9.75
C ALA A 68 -6.23 -6.44 10.80
N THR A 69 -7.23 -5.58 10.81
CA THR A 69 -7.40 -4.50 11.80
C THR A 69 -7.48 -5.07 13.23
N TYR A 70 -8.35 -6.04 13.45
CA TYR A 70 -8.49 -6.65 14.78
C TYR A 70 -7.28 -7.52 15.16
N TYR A 71 -6.68 -8.21 14.21
CA TYR A 71 -5.44 -8.95 14.44
C TYR A 71 -4.31 -8.01 14.89
N SER A 72 -4.09 -6.93 14.16
CA SER A 72 -3.03 -5.96 14.48
C SER A 72 -3.26 -5.26 15.82
N LYS A 73 -4.53 -4.90 16.13
CA LYS A 73 -4.88 -4.36 17.43
C LYS A 73 -4.57 -5.35 18.57
N SER A 74 -5.03 -6.59 18.44
CA SER A 74 -4.79 -7.65 19.44
C SER A 74 -3.30 -7.93 19.62
N LEU A 75 -2.53 -7.94 18.52
CA LEU A 75 -1.07 -8.09 18.57
C LEU A 75 -0.41 -6.99 19.38
N MET A 76 -0.73 -5.72 19.11
CA MET A 76 -0.18 -4.59 19.85
C MET A 76 -0.58 -4.61 21.35
N GLU A 77 -1.81 -5.06 21.67
CA GLU A 77 -2.28 -5.24 23.04
C GLU A 77 -1.50 -6.34 23.78
N GLN A 78 -1.24 -7.48 23.12
CA GLN A 78 -0.45 -8.59 23.66
C GLN A 78 1.02 -8.19 23.88
N LEU A 79 1.55 -7.27 23.09
CA LEU A 79 2.87 -6.69 23.26
C LEU A 79 2.94 -5.69 24.43
N ASN A 80 1.80 -5.38 25.07
CA ASN A 80 1.67 -4.47 26.21
C ASN A 80 2.20 -3.06 25.90
N PHE A 81 1.89 -2.49 24.74
CA PHE A 81 2.16 -1.07 24.47
C PHE A 81 1.33 -0.19 25.41
N ASP A 82 1.81 0.99 25.74
CA ASP A 82 1.19 1.88 26.75
C ASP A 82 -0.25 2.25 26.40
N SER A 83 -0.57 2.35 25.12
CA SER A 83 -1.93 2.56 24.62
C SER A 83 -2.10 1.92 23.25
N VAL A 84 -3.26 1.28 23.03
CA VAL A 84 -3.67 0.70 21.76
C VAL A 84 -5.13 1.03 21.51
N TRP A 85 -5.47 1.60 20.33
CA TRP A 85 -6.84 1.93 20.00
C TRP A 85 -7.11 1.88 18.50
N LEU A 86 -8.38 1.89 18.13
CA LEU A 86 -8.86 2.04 16.76
C LEU A 86 -9.32 3.49 16.54
N GLN A 87 -8.83 4.12 15.48
CA GLN A 87 -9.31 5.43 15.05
C GLN A 87 -10.31 5.23 13.91
N PRO A 88 -11.61 5.56 14.10
CA PRO A 88 -12.61 5.36 13.08
C PRO A 88 -12.44 6.33 11.93
N CYS A 89 -12.73 5.86 10.72
CA CYS A 89 -12.79 6.64 9.49
C CYS A 89 -13.80 6.01 8.51
N GLN A 90 -14.17 6.74 7.46
CA GLN A 90 -14.96 6.20 6.35
C GLN A 90 -14.01 5.81 5.21
N VAL A 91 -14.20 4.64 4.65
CA VAL A 91 -13.40 4.15 3.53
C VAL A 91 -14.28 3.76 2.34
N PRO A 92 -13.81 3.95 1.09
CA PRO A 92 -14.54 3.48 -0.08
C PRO A 92 -14.59 1.96 -0.13
N VAL A 93 -15.63 1.43 -0.75
CA VAL A 93 -15.79 0.00 -1.02
C VAL A 93 -15.87 -0.19 -2.53
N TRP A 94 -14.79 -0.67 -3.11
CA TRP A 94 -14.76 -1.08 -4.51
C TRP A 94 -14.60 -2.61 -4.59
N ILE A 95 -15.33 -3.24 -5.48
CA ILE A 95 -15.22 -4.68 -5.75
C ILE A 95 -14.86 -4.89 -7.20
N ARG A 96 -13.93 -5.81 -7.46
CA ARG A 96 -13.49 -6.19 -8.81
C ARG A 96 -14.59 -6.94 -9.55
N GLY A 97 -15.28 -7.83 -8.87
CA GLY A 97 -16.31 -8.69 -9.45
C GLY A 97 -15.75 -9.96 -10.10
N GLU A 98 -16.33 -10.35 -11.23
CA GLU A 98 -15.91 -11.53 -11.99
C GLU A 98 -14.59 -11.29 -12.72
N LYS A 99 -13.92 -12.38 -13.13
CA LYS A 99 -12.70 -12.31 -13.93
C LYS A 99 -12.93 -11.49 -15.20
N GLU A 100 -12.03 -10.57 -15.46
CA GLU A 100 -12.06 -9.72 -16.64
C GLU A 100 -11.77 -10.48 -17.92
N GLU A 101 -12.39 -10.05 -19.01
CA GLU A 101 -12.11 -10.52 -20.37
C GLU A 101 -11.62 -9.34 -21.21
N CYS A 102 -10.60 -9.57 -21.99
CA CYS A 102 -10.18 -8.62 -23.03
C CYS A 102 -9.58 -9.38 -24.20
N ARG A 103 -10.00 -9.00 -25.42
CA ARG A 103 -9.46 -9.64 -26.62
C ARG A 103 -9.49 -8.70 -27.81
N ILE A 104 -8.54 -8.85 -28.68
CA ILE A 104 -8.59 -8.29 -30.02
C ILE A 104 -9.62 -9.11 -30.81
N VAL A 105 -10.69 -8.47 -31.28
CA VAL A 105 -11.79 -9.15 -31.98
C VAL A 105 -11.68 -9.05 -33.49
N SER A 106 -10.93 -8.06 -33.97
CA SER A 106 -10.69 -7.86 -35.42
C SER A 106 -9.27 -7.35 -35.65
N SER A 107 -8.46 -8.16 -36.29
CA SER A 107 -7.17 -7.81 -36.87
C SER A 107 -6.96 -8.62 -38.16
N LYS A 108 -5.98 -8.22 -38.99
CA LYS A 108 -5.60 -9.00 -40.18
C LYS A 108 -5.05 -10.40 -39.87
N LEU A 109 -4.60 -10.61 -38.62
CA LEU A 109 -4.00 -11.87 -38.17
C LEU A 109 -4.96 -12.72 -37.33
N GLY A 110 -6.19 -12.26 -37.10
CA GLY A 110 -7.19 -12.97 -36.32
C GLY A 110 -7.48 -12.32 -34.96
N SER A 111 -8.05 -13.10 -34.05
CA SER A 111 -8.41 -12.71 -32.70
C SER A 111 -7.38 -13.21 -31.69
N PHE A 112 -7.07 -12.41 -30.68
CA PHE A 112 -6.09 -12.72 -29.63
C PHE A 112 -6.60 -12.30 -28.26
N GLU A 113 -6.46 -13.16 -27.28
CA GLU A 113 -6.68 -12.82 -25.88
C GLU A 113 -5.61 -11.85 -25.40
N LEU A 114 -6.01 -10.90 -24.56
CA LEU A 114 -5.13 -9.94 -23.89
C LEU A 114 -5.27 -10.12 -22.37
N LYS A 115 -4.15 -10.20 -21.67
CA LYS A 115 -4.18 -10.26 -20.22
C LYS A 115 -4.42 -8.87 -19.64
N VAL A 116 -5.53 -8.73 -18.94
CA VAL A 116 -5.97 -7.47 -18.33
C VAL A 116 -6.39 -7.67 -16.88
N LEU A 117 -6.42 -6.58 -16.17
CA LEU A 117 -6.96 -6.47 -14.83
C LEU A 117 -7.65 -5.11 -14.68
N ALA A 118 -8.89 -5.09 -14.20
CA ALA A 118 -9.59 -3.82 -13.96
C ALA A 118 -8.79 -2.97 -12.97
N LEU A 119 -8.63 -1.69 -13.27
CA LEU A 119 -8.01 -0.74 -12.35
C LEU A 119 -8.95 -0.45 -11.18
N GLY A 120 -8.40 -0.28 -9.99
CA GLY A 120 -9.15 0.12 -8.81
C GLY A 120 -9.93 1.42 -9.05
N ASN A 121 -11.07 1.54 -8.41
CA ASN A 121 -12.03 2.65 -8.56
C ASN A 121 -12.68 2.77 -9.95
N SER A 122 -12.38 1.88 -10.91
CA SER A 122 -13.03 1.89 -12.22
C SER A 122 -14.43 1.27 -12.17
N THR A 123 -15.29 1.73 -13.06
CA THR A 123 -16.59 1.09 -13.30
C THR A 123 -16.44 -0.11 -14.22
N GLY A 124 -17.31 -1.11 -14.09
CA GLY A 124 -17.39 -2.22 -15.03
C GLY A 124 -18.15 -1.87 -16.31
N THR A 125 -18.10 -2.78 -17.28
CA THR A 125 -18.87 -2.70 -18.52
C THR A 125 -20.28 -3.28 -18.38
N GLY A 126 -20.55 -3.96 -17.29
CA GLY A 126 -21.71 -4.85 -17.18
C GLY A 126 -21.54 -6.15 -17.99
N GLN A 127 -22.62 -6.91 -18.10
CA GLN A 127 -22.58 -8.26 -18.71
C GLN A 127 -22.32 -8.29 -20.22
N LEU A 128 -22.64 -7.21 -20.93
CA LEU A 128 -22.50 -7.15 -22.39
C LEU A 128 -21.08 -6.82 -22.86
N GLY A 129 -20.26 -6.24 -21.97
CA GLY A 129 -18.93 -5.74 -22.34
C GLY A 129 -19.01 -4.46 -23.17
N VAL A 130 -17.84 -4.01 -23.63
CA VAL A 130 -17.67 -2.87 -24.53
C VAL A 130 -16.70 -3.23 -25.65
N GLU A 131 -16.98 -2.77 -26.86
CA GLU A 131 -16.13 -2.96 -28.02
C GLU A 131 -15.83 -1.63 -28.71
N GLY A 132 -14.59 -1.41 -29.09
CA GLY A 132 -14.16 -0.20 -29.78
C GLY A 132 -12.89 -0.38 -30.58
N GLU A 133 -12.69 0.50 -31.57
CA GLU A 133 -11.39 0.65 -32.22
C GLU A 133 -10.38 1.28 -31.26
N VAL A 134 -9.14 0.83 -31.32
CA VAL A 134 -8.09 1.27 -30.39
C VAL A 134 -7.34 2.49 -30.95
N ILE A 135 -7.17 3.50 -30.09
CA ILE A 135 -6.26 4.62 -30.29
C ILE A 135 -5.12 4.47 -29.29
N ILE A 136 -3.88 4.52 -29.77
CA ILE A 136 -2.68 4.44 -28.92
C ILE A 136 -2.13 5.84 -28.70
N VAL A 137 -1.84 6.15 -27.44
CA VAL A 137 -1.16 7.39 -27.04
C VAL A 137 -0.03 7.08 -26.04
N ASN A 138 1.04 7.86 -26.08
CA ASN A 138 2.20 7.69 -25.22
C ASN A 138 2.31 8.77 -24.11
N SER A 139 1.38 9.72 -24.09
CA SER A 139 1.31 10.75 -23.05
C SER A 139 -0.08 11.33 -22.92
N LEU A 140 -0.37 11.95 -21.78
CA LEU A 140 -1.62 12.71 -21.58
C LEU A 140 -1.67 13.89 -22.56
N GLN A 141 -0.55 14.57 -22.78
CA GLN A 141 -0.46 15.73 -23.69
C GLN A 141 -0.76 15.35 -25.15
N GLU A 142 -0.40 14.14 -25.59
CA GLU A 142 -0.78 13.64 -26.90
C GLU A 142 -2.30 13.51 -27.03
N LEU A 143 -2.96 12.91 -26.02
CA LEU A 143 -4.41 12.79 -26.01
C LEU A 143 -5.11 14.15 -25.90
N GLU A 144 -4.61 15.06 -25.07
CA GLU A 144 -5.16 16.41 -24.92
C GLU A 144 -5.24 17.16 -26.24
N LYS A 145 -4.24 17.02 -27.12
CA LYS A 145 -4.15 17.68 -28.43
C LYS A 145 -5.02 17.03 -29.50
N MET A 146 -5.53 15.81 -29.27
CA MET A 146 -6.41 15.14 -30.22
C MET A 146 -7.79 15.79 -30.24
N ASP A 147 -8.40 15.90 -31.44
CA ASP A 147 -9.80 16.21 -31.58
C ASP A 147 -10.67 15.17 -30.87
N ASP A 148 -11.69 15.61 -30.15
CA ASP A 148 -12.61 14.71 -29.45
C ASP A 148 -13.35 13.76 -30.43
N SER A 149 -13.62 14.20 -31.66
CA SER A 149 -14.21 13.37 -32.71
C SER A 149 -13.37 12.14 -33.09
N LYS A 150 -12.06 12.21 -32.91
CA LYS A 150 -11.14 11.08 -33.13
C LYS A 150 -11.11 10.08 -31.96
N VAL A 151 -11.51 10.55 -30.77
CA VAL A 151 -11.46 9.77 -29.51
C VAL A 151 -12.84 9.19 -29.17
N LYS A 152 -13.89 9.88 -29.55
CA LYS A 152 -15.27 9.48 -29.29
C LYS A 152 -15.55 8.07 -29.79
N ASP A 153 -16.18 7.26 -28.91
CA ASP A 153 -16.57 5.86 -29.16
C ASP A 153 -15.38 4.92 -29.42
N LYS A 154 -14.15 5.35 -29.07
CA LYS A 154 -12.92 4.54 -29.19
C LYS A 154 -12.48 4.02 -27.83
N ILE A 155 -11.56 3.07 -27.84
CA ILE A 155 -10.79 2.61 -26.67
C ILE A 155 -9.43 3.31 -26.72
N VAL A 156 -9.09 4.06 -25.68
CA VAL A 156 -7.78 4.72 -25.59
C VAL A 156 -6.80 3.80 -24.88
N PHE A 157 -5.71 3.48 -25.55
CA PHE A 157 -4.61 2.72 -24.96
C PHE A 157 -3.41 3.63 -24.66
N PHE A 158 -3.15 3.84 -23.37
CA PHE A 158 -1.97 4.53 -22.86
C PHE A 158 -0.79 3.58 -22.84
N ASN A 159 0.17 3.76 -23.76
CA ASN A 159 1.24 2.79 -24.03
C ASN A 159 2.64 3.29 -23.67
N ARG A 160 2.78 4.31 -22.80
CA ARG A 160 4.11 4.76 -22.37
C ARG A 160 4.80 3.67 -21.55
N PRO A 161 5.98 3.17 -21.99
CA PRO A 161 6.69 2.14 -21.26
C PRO A 161 7.32 2.69 -19.96
N PHE A 162 7.53 1.78 -19.02
CA PHE A 162 8.32 2.07 -17.83
C PHE A 162 9.77 2.34 -18.20
N GLN A 163 10.41 3.34 -17.57
CA GLN A 163 11.80 3.71 -17.87
C GLN A 163 12.76 2.75 -17.13
N GLU A 164 13.08 1.61 -17.75
CA GLU A 164 13.94 0.57 -17.17
C GLU A 164 15.38 1.05 -16.85
N SER A 165 15.86 2.05 -17.57
CA SER A 165 17.22 2.61 -17.37
C SER A 165 17.33 3.60 -16.22
N ALA A 166 16.24 3.91 -15.53
CA ALA A 166 16.27 4.86 -14.41
C ALA A 166 17.00 4.24 -13.22
N LEU A 167 18.00 4.95 -12.70
CA LEU A 167 18.75 4.51 -11.52
C LEU A 167 17.87 4.41 -10.27
N TYR A 168 16.86 5.26 -10.17
CA TYR A 168 15.90 5.28 -9.08
C TYR A 168 14.52 4.83 -9.58
N THR A 169 14.06 3.67 -9.16
CA THR A 169 12.77 3.07 -9.55
C THR A 169 11.59 3.99 -9.26
N GLY A 170 11.60 4.70 -8.13
CA GLY A 170 10.55 5.67 -7.79
C GLY A 170 10.42 6.82 -8.78
N LYS A 171 11.54 7.26 -9.42
CA LYS A 171 11.47 8.26 -10.51
C LYS A 171 10.85 7.67 -11.77
N ALA A 172 11.21 6.44 -12.12
CA ALA A 172 10.62 5.75 -13.26
C ALA A 172 9.11 5.55 -13.06
N TYR A 173 8.69 5.11 -11.87
CA TYR A 173 7.30 4.98 -11.51
C TYR A 173 6.56 6.33 -11.61
N GLY A 174 7.05 7.36 -10.92
CA GLY A 174 6.44 8.70 -10.92
C GLY A 174 6.33 9.34 -12.30
N SER A 175 7.26 9.02 -13.23
CA SER A 175 7.20 9.51 -14.62
C SER A 175 6.20 8.77 -15.51
N THR A 176 5.66 7.64 -15.04
CA THR A 176 4.82 6.74 -15.86
C THR A 176 3.41 6.59 -15.28
N VAL A 177 3.24 6.67 -13.96
CA VAL A 177 1.98 6.36 -13.26
C VAL A 177 0.82 7.30 -13.59
N ASP A 178 1.08 8.53 -14.05
CA ASP A 178 0.05 9.51 -14.41
C ASP A 178 -0.88 8.99 -15.52
N GLN A 179 -0.39 8.14 -16.43
CA GLN A 179 -1.22 7.51 -17.46
C GLN A 179 -2.27 6.57 -16.87
N ARG A 180 -1.98 5.94 -15.72
CA ARG A 180 -2.93 5.09 -14.98
C ARG A 180 -3.90 5.94 -14.16
N VAL A 181 -3.37 6.88 -13.38
CA VAL A 181 -4.17 7.64 -12.42
C VAL A 181 -5.08 8.64 -13.10
N ARG A 182 -4.61 9.39 -14.10
CA ARG A 182 -5.33 10.50 -14.75
C ARG A 182 -5.78 10.22 -16.18
N GLY A 183 -5.10 9.29 -16.86
CA GLY A 183 -5.38 8.97 -18.26
C GLY A 183 -6.83 8.59 -18.52
N PRO A 184 -7.43 7.66 -17.76
CA PRO A 184 -8.81 7.24 -17.96
C PRO A 184 -9.83 8.37 -17.88
N GLN A 185 -9.68 9.28 -16.92
CA GLN A 185 -10.57 10.45 -16.81
C GLN A 185 -10.44 11.37 -18.04
N LEU A 186 -9.22 11.61 -18.51
CA LEU A 186 -8.99 12.42 -19.72
C LEU A 186 -9.63 11.76 -20.95
N ALA A 187 -9.47 10.44 -21.10
CA ALA A 187 -10.11 9.66 -22.17
C ALA A 187 -11.64 9.75 -22.11
N ALA A 188 -12.21 9.64 -20.90
CA ALA A 188 -13.65 9.78 -20.67
C ALA A 188 -14.17 11.19 -21.06
N LYS A 189 -13.45 12.24 -20.69
CA LYS A 189 -13.77 13.64 -21.07
C LYS A 189 -13.83 13.83 -22.58
N LYS A 190 -12.99 13.12 -23.34
CA LYS A 190 -12.96 13.14 -24.81
C LYS A 190 -13.92 12.16 -25.49
N GLY A 191 -14.74 11.44 -24.72
CA GLY A 191 -15.78 10.56 -25.24
C GLY A 191 -15.35 9.11 -25.51
N ALA A 192 -14.18 8.68 -25.04
CA ALA A 192 -13.78 7.29 -25.08
C ALA A 192 -14.77 6.37 -24.34
N VAL A 193 -14.88 5.11 -24.76
CA VAL A 193 -15.77 4.12 -24.16
C VAL A 193 -15.07 3.21 -23.14
N ALA A 194 -13.75 3.10 -23.21
CA ALA A 194 -12.90 2.41 -22.25
C ALA A 194 -11.46 2.94 -22.33
N ALA A 195 -10.66 2.64 -21.32
CA ALA A 195 -9.23 2.91 -21.31
C ALA A 195 -8.43 1.64 -20.99
N LEU A 196 -7.36 1.42 -21.73
CA LEU A 196 -6.33 0.42 -21.48
C LEU A 196 -5.06 1.16 -21.07
N VAL A 197 -4.35 0.64 -20.09
CA VAL A 197 -3.10 1.24 -19.60
C VAL A 197 -2.03 0.16 -19.56
N ARG A 198 -0.92 0.37 -20.26
CA ARG A 198 0.26 -0.48 -20.09
C ARG A 198 0.64 -0.56 -18.64
N SER A 199 0.89 -1.75 -18.13
CA SER A 199 1.33 -1.97 -16.76
C SER A 199 2.53 -1.09 -16.40
N VAL A 200 2.46 -0.43 -15.23
CA VAL A 200 3.50 0.48 -14.72
C VAL A 200 4.55 -0.36 -13.99
N THR A 201 5.33 -1.11 -14.76
CA THR A 201 6.32 -2.05 -14.22
C THR A 201 7.49 -2.23 -15.20
N ALA A 202 8.66 -2.59 -14.67
CA ALA A 202 9.80 -3.04 -15.45
C ALA A 202 9.71 -4.53 -15.83
N ASN A 203 8.76 -5.28 -15.30
CA ASN A 203 8.57 -6.69 -15.61
C ASN A 203 8.20 -6.88 -17.09
N ARG A 204 8.77 -7.93 -17.67
CA ARG A 204 8.55 -8.29 -19.07
C ARG A 204 7.60 -9.48 -19.26
N ASP A 205 7.02 -9.93 -18.15
CA ASP A 205 5.95 -10.92 -18.18
C ASP A 205 4.63 -10.32 -18.71
N ASP A 206 3.56 -11.09 -18.65
CA ASP A 206 2.24 -10.63 -19.06
C ASP A 206 1.26 -10.53 -17.89
N GLU A 207 1.77 -10.43 -16.65
CA GLU A 207 0.91 -10.19 -15.50
C GLU A 207 0.57 -8.70 -15.40
N PRO A 208 -0.73 -8.33 -15.43
CA PRO A 208 -1.14 -6.95 -15.35
C PRO A 208 -0.83 -6.35 -13.96
N HIS A 209 -0.22 -5.17 -13.94
CA HIS A 209 0.10 -4.44 -12.72
C HIS A 209 -1.05 -3.51 -12.35
N THR A 210 -1.78 -3.83 -11.29
CA THR A 210 -2.95 -3.05 -10.83
C THR A 210 -2.58 -1.71 -10.18
N GLY A 211 -3.55 -1.01 -9.68
CA GLY A 211 -3.51 0.25 -8.94
C GLY A 211 -4.78 1.04 -9.20
N ALA A 212 -4.97 2.13 -8.46
CA ALA A 212 -6.14 2.99 -8.61
C ALA A 212 -6.09 3.86 -9.88
N THR A 213 -7.27 4.18 -10.38
CA THR A 213 -7.51 5.30 -11.29
C THR A 213 -8.45 6.30 -10.61
N ASN A 214 -8.28 7.59 -10.87
CA ASN A 214 -9.04 8.64 -10.22
C ASN A 214 -9.97 9.33 -11.21
N PHE A 215 -11.21 9.53 -10.76
CA PHE A 215 -12.19 10.36 -11.44
C PHE A 215 -12.64 11.46 -10.50
N GLU A 216 -12.77 12.68 -11.00
CA GLU A 216 -13.35 13.80 -10.26
C GLU A 216 -14.83 13.49 -9.94
N ASP A 217 -15.32 14.03 -8.83
CA ASP A 217 -16.71 13.85 -8.41
C ASP A 217 -17.68 14.29 -9.51
N GLY A 218 -18.64 13.42 -9.82
CA GLY A 218 -19.63 13.65 -10.88
C GLY A 218 -19.09 13.51 -12.31
N ALA A 219 -17.80 13.20 -12.51
CA ALA A 219 -17.27 12.97 -13.84
C ALA A 219 -17.81 11.66 -14.43
N ARG A 220 -17.93 11.61 -15.76
CA ARG A 220 -18.26 10.38 -16.47
C ARG A 220 -17.16 9.35 -16.23
N GLN A 221 -17.53 8.22 -15.71
CA GLN A 221 -16.62 7.07 -15.53
C GLN A 221 -16.69 6.14 -16.74
N ILE A 222 -15.58 5.51 -17.07
CA ILE A 222 -15.45 4.47 -18.10
C ILE A 222 -14.71 3.28 -17.53
N PRO A 223 -14.92 2.06 -18.09
CA PRO A 223 -14.13 0.89 -17.73
C PRO A 223 -12.64 1.11 -18.03
N CYS A 224 -11.79 0.74 -17.07
CA CYS A 224 -10.34 0.97 -17.15
C CYS A 224 -9.57 -0.29 -16.76
N TYR A 225 -8.55 -0.63 -17.54
CA TYR A 225 -7.81 -1.87 -17.35
C TYR A 225 -6.30 -1.62 -17.41
N ALA A 226 -5.55 -2.24 -16.50
CA ALA A 226 -4.14 -2.49 -16.71
C ALA A 226 -3.97 -3.62 -17.73
N LEU A 227 -3.04 -3.47 -18.65
CA LEU A 227 -2.71 -4.44 -19.69
C LEU A 227 -1.31 -5.01 -19.43
N GLY A 228 -1.16 -6.33 -19.47
CA GLY A 228 0.14 -6.98 -19.30
C GLY A 228 1.17 -6.48 -20.32
N THR A 229 2.46 -6.58 -19.99
CA THR A 229 3.52 -6.01 -20.85
C THR A 229 3.58 -6.66 -22.23
N GLN A 230 3.44 -7.99 -22.32
CA GLN A 230 3.44 -8.70 -23.61
C GLN A 230 2.16 -8.43 -24.39
N SER A 231 1.01 -8.43 -23.75
CA SER A 231 -0.28 -8.04 -24.34
C SER A 231 -0.25 -6.59 -24.84
N SER A 232 0.41 -5.69 -24.14
CA SER A 232 0.62 -4.30 -24.58
C SER A 232 1.45 -4.22 -25.85
N ASN A 233 2.54 -4.99 -25.94
CA ASN A 233 3.38 -5.05 -27.15
C ASN A 233 2.61 -5.63 -28.32
N LEU A 234 1.91 -6.75 -28.12
CA LEU A 234 1.09 -7.39 -29.13
C LEU A 234 0.03 -6.42 -29.70
N LEU A 235 -0.72 -5.75 -28.82
CA LEU A 235 -1.73 -4.79 -29.23
C LEU A 235 -1.13 -3.62 -30.02
N ALA A 236 0.00 -3.08 -29.59
CA ALA A 236 0.69 -1.98 -30.26
C ALA A 236 1.19 -2.40 -31.66
N ASP A 237 1.82 -3.57 -31.77
CA ASP A 237 2.36 -4.09 -33.04
C ASP A 237 1.27 -4.38 -34.08
N LEU A 238 0.14 -4.95 -33.64
CA LEU A 238 -0.99 -5.21 -34.50
C LEU A 238 -1.67 -3.92 -34.95
N ASN A 239 -1.88 -2.98 -34.04
CA ASN A 239 -2.52 -1.68 -34.32
C ASN A 239 -1.65 -0.79 -35.22
N PHE A 240 -0.32 -0.89 -35.14
CA PHE A 240 0.59 -0.20 -36.07
C PHE A 240 0.43 -0.65 -37.51
N LYS A 241 0.16 -1.94 -37.73
CA LYS A 241 -0.04 -2.50 -39.08
C LYS A 241 -1.39 -2.15 -39.67
N SER A 242 -2.43 -2.09 -38.87
CA SER A 242 -3.79 -1.68 -39.25
C SER A 242 -4.64 -1.46 -38.00
N PRO A 243 -5.63 -0.54 -38.02
CA PRO A 243 -6.54 -0.36 -36.92
C PRO A 243 -7.13 -1.67 -36.43
N VAL A 244 -7.10 -1.91 -35.13
CA VAL A 244 -7.69 -3.10 -34.50
C VAL A 244 -8.88 -2.70 -33.64
N ARG A 245 -9.79 -3.63 -33.43
CA ARG A 245 -10.90 -3.52 -32.50
C ARG A 245 -10.66 -4.45 -31.32
N VAL A 246 -10.97 -3.96 -30.12
CA VAL A 246 -10.84 -4.69 -28.85
C VAL A 246 -12.19 -4.76 -28.18
N TYR A 247 -12.52 -5.93 -27.66
CA TYR A 247 -13.63 -6.16 -26.74
C TYR A 247 -13.09 -6.31 -25.33
N CYS A 248 -13.73 -5.64 -24.35
CA CYS A 248 -13.45 -5.76 -22.92
C CYS A 248 -14.73 -6.01 -22.14
N LYS A 249 -14.62 -6.80 -21.07
CA LYS A 249 -15.70 -7.03 -20.11
C LYS A 249 -15.17 -7.05 -18.69
N SER A 250 -15.87 -6.38 -17.79
CA SER A 250 -15.67 -6.44 -16.34
C SER A 250 -16.95 -6.13 -15.59
N THR A 251 -17.02 -6.58 -14.34
CA THR A 251 -18.16 -6.36 -13.46
C THR A 251 -17.78 -5.57 -12.22
N SER A 252 -16.64 -4.89 -12.26
CA SER A 252 -16.15 -4.05 -11.17
C SER A 252 -17.14 -2.95 -10.82
N LYS A 253 -17.21 -2.60 -9.53
CA LYS A 253 -18.26 -1.69 -9.06
C LYS A 253 -17.84 -0.99 -7.78
N MET A 254 -18.10 0.32 -7.72
CA MET A 254 -18.10 1.08 -6.47
C MET A 254 -19.39 0.82 -5.70
N MET A 255 -19.29 0.44 -4.43
CA MET A 255 -20.41 0.09 -3.56
C MET A 255 -20.75 1.19 -2.54
N GLY A 256 -20.06 2.33 -2.58
CA GLY A 256 -20.19 3.41 -1.61
C GLY A 256 -19.08 3.40 -0.58
N THR A 257 -19.40 3.75 0.66
CA THR A 257 -18.45 3.82 1.79
C THR A 257 -18.90 2.94 2.94
N THR A 258 -17.96 2.57 3.79
CA THR A 258 -18.21 1.84 5.04
C THR A 258 -17.27 2.32 6.15
N ASP A 259 -17.55 1.92 7.39
CA ASP A 259 -16.64 2.17 8.51
C ASP A 259 -15.34 1.39 8.33
N GLY A 260 -14.22 2.09 8.55
CA GLY A 260 -12.88 1.55 8.61
C GLY A 260 -12.16 2.08 9.85
N TYR A 261 -10.97 1.54 10.14
CA TYR A 261 -10.23 1.91 11.35
C TYR A 261 -8.73 1.91 11.09
N ASN A 262 -8.06 3.00 11.36
CA ASN A 262 -6.61 2.96 11.56
C ASN A 262 -6.32 2.28 12.90
N VAL A 263 -5.29 1.41 12.92
CA VAL A 263 -4.83 0.77 14.15
C VAL A 263 -3.66 1.55 14.70
N ILE A 264 -3.75 1.96 15.97
CA ILE A 264 -2.73 2.82 16.57
C ILE A 264 -2.25 2.20 17.87
N GLY A 265 -0.92 2.12 18.01
CA GLY A 265 -0.23 1.73 19.25
C GLY A 265 0.89 2.70 19.58
N GLN A 266 1.21 2.90 20.84
CA GLN A 266 2.27 3.84 21.23
C GLN A 266 3.04 3.42 22.46
N LEU A 267 4.29 3.93 22.52
CA LEU A 267 5.08 4.07 23.74
C LEU A 267 5.09 5.54 24.13
N THR A 268 4.57 5.85 25.33
CA THR A 268 4.39 7.22 25.80
C THR A 268 5.72 7.86 26.20
N GLY A 269 5.92 9.09 25.78
CA GLY A 269 7.11 9.86 26.09
C GLY A 269 7.26 10.17 27.59
N SER A 270 8.45 9.95 28.11
CA SER A 270 8.75 10.16 29.55
C SER A 270 8.96 11.63 29.92
N LYS A 271 9.29 12.50 28.96
CA LYS A 271 9.60 13.91 29.19
C LYS A 271 8.70 14.85 28.38
N TYR A 272 8.41 14.52 27.17
CA TYR A 272 7.61 15.30 26.23
C TYR A 272 6.50 14.42 25.63
N PRO A 273 5.49 14.00 26.44
CA PRO A 273 4.48 13.04 25.99
C PRO A 273 3.60 13.58 24.85
N ASP A 274 3.44 14.89 24.75
CA ASP A 274 2.65 15.54 23.70
C ASP A 274 3.39 15.71 22.36
N GLU A 275 4.73 15.55 22.37
CA GLU A 275 5.52 15.51 21.15
C GLU A 275 5.56 14.08 20.61
N VAL A 276 4.99 13.86 19.41
CA VAL A 276 4.79 12.54 18.85
C VAL A 276 5.68 12.31 17.62
N ILE A 277 6.43 11.22 17.64
CA ILE A 277 7.13 10.66 16.47
C ILE A 277 6.25 9.56 15.92
N ILE A 278 5.86 9.68 14.65
CA ILE A 278 5.01 8.69 13.96
C ILE A 278 5.87 7.82 13.07
N ILE A 279 5.64 6.52 13.14
CA ILE A 279 6.09 5.50 12.20
C ILE A 279 4.86 4.74 11.72
N GLY A 280 4.83 4.28 10.49
CA GLY A 280 3.61 3.63 10.01
C GLY A 280 3.76 3.02 8.64
N GLY A 281 2.72 2.32 8.25
CA GLY A 281 2.48 1.77 6.94
C GLY A 281 0.98 1.64 6.73
N HIS A 282 0.54 1.25 5.52
CA HIS A 282 -0.87 0.99 5.29
C HIS A 282 -1.20 -0.49 5.38
N LEU A 283 -2.31 -0.79 6.04
CA LEU A 283 -2.74 -2.16 6.32
C LEU A 283 -3.51 -2.76 5.15
N ASP A 284 -4.16 -1.90 4.36
CA ASP A 284 -4.85 -2.34 3.15
C ASP A 284 -3.86 -2.77 2.06
N SER A 285 -4.34 -3.54 1.13
CA SER A 285 -3.58 -4.02 -0.04
C SER A 285 -4.52 -4.40 -1.17
N TRP A 286 -4.01 -4.43 -2.40
CA TRP A 286 -4.78 -4.88 -3.56
C TRP A 286 -5.28 -6.32 -3.44
N ASP A 287 -6.41 -6.59 -4.07
CA ASP A 287 -7.20 -7.82 -3.98
C ASP A 287 -6.63 -9.02 -4.76
N ILE A 288 -5.57 -8.82 -5.53
CA ILE A 288 -4.95 -9.87 -6.36
C ILE A 288 -3.57 -10.32 -5.87
N GLY A 289 -3.02 -9.64 -4.87
CA GLY A 289 -1.76 -9.99 -4.22
C GLY A 289 -1.98 -10.43 -2.78
N GLU A 290 -0.90 -10.72 -2.08
CA GLU A 290 -0.94 -10.99 -0.64
C GLU A 290 -0.62 -9.75 0.19
N GLY A 291 -0.25 -8.62 -0.44
CA GLY A 291 0.10 -7.37 0.22
C GLY A 291 1.28 -7.51 1.19
N ALA A 292 2.31 -8.28 0.81
CA ALA A 292 3.48 -8.48 1.65
C ALA A 292 4.40 -7.26 1.61
N HIS A 293 4.81 -6.85 0.40
CA HIS A 293 5.71 -5.73 0.20
C HIS A 293 4.98 -4.40 0.29
N ASP A 294 3.78 -4.33 -0.25
CA ASP A 294 2.91 -3.16 -0.30
C ASP A 294 1.59 -3.44 0.46
N ASP A 295 1.42 -3.03 1.75
CA ASP A 295 2.48 -2.55 2.62
C ASP A 295 2.47 -3.29 3.97
N GLY A 296 2.18 -4.60 3.95
CA GLY A 296 2.24 -5.44 5.16
C GLY A 296 3.59 -5.34 5.86
N THR A 297 4.69 -5.21 5.09
CA THR A 297 6.04 -5.06 5.62
C THR A 297 6.20 -3.78 6.43
N GLY A 298 5.73 -2.62 5.93
CA GLY A 298 5.77 -1.35 6.67
C GLY A 298 4.95 -1.42 7.96
N CYS A 299 3.79 -2.09 7.91
CA CYS A 299 2.96 -2.30 9.09
C CYS A 299 3.68 -3.10 10.17
N VAL A 300 4.21 -4.28 9.84
CA VAL A 300 4.85 -5.14 10.86
C VAL A 300 6.18 -4.57 11.34
N GLN A 301 6.95 -3.88 10.48
CA GLN A 301 8.16 -3.17 10.89
C GLN A 301 7.84 -2.07 11.90
N SER A 302 6.76 -1.34 11.71
CA SER A 302 6.34 -0.27 12.63
C SER A 302 5.98 -0.83 14.01
N ILE A 303 5.28 -1.97 14.07
CA ILE A 303 5.00 -2.68 15.33
C ILE A 303 6.31 -3.17 15.97
N GLU A 304 7.19 -3.76 15.16
CA GLU A 304 8.47 -4.34 15.62
C GLU A 304 9.40 -3.29 16.21
N VAL A 305 9.44 -2.08 15.65
CA VAL A 305 10.22 -0.96 16.22
C VAL A 305 9.77 -0.67 17.66
N LEU A 306 8.48 -0.57 17.91
CA LEU A 306 7.97 -0.35 19.27
C LEU A 306 8.33 -1.52 20.21
N ARG A 307 8.15 -2.77 19.74
CA ARG A 307 8.50 -3.95 20.51
C ARG A 307 10.00 -4.00 20.87
N LEU A 308 10.87 -3.70 19.93
CA LEU A 308 12.32 -3.71 20.14
C LEU A 308 12.75 -2.61 21.12
N LEU A 309 12.22 -1.41 20.99
CA LEU A 309 12.47 -0.31 21.93
C LEU A 309 12.05 -0.72 23.34
N GLN A 310 10.84 -1.23 23.52
CA GLN A 310 10.31 -1.65 24.80
C GLN A 310 11.13 -2.81 25.40
N SER A 311 11.42 -3.87 24.63
CA SER A 311 12.19 -5.03 25.11
C SER A 311 13.65 -4.72 25.40
N SER A 312 14.18 -3.61 24.87
CA SER A 312 15.52 -3.12 25.16
C SER A 312 15.56 -2.22 26.40
N GLY A 313 14.42 -1.98 27.07
CA GLY A 313 14.31 -1.09 28.22
C GLY A 313 14.47 0.39 27.86
N TYR A 314 14.38 0.73 26.57
CA TYR A 314 14.44 2.12 26.12
C TYR A 314 13.20 2.89 26.58
N LYS A 315 13.41 4.02 27.20
CA LYS A 315 12.33 4.94 27.61
C LYS A 315 12.40 6.17 26.73
N PRO A 316 11.53 6.29 25.72
CA PRO A 316 11.56 7.43 24.83
C PRO A 316 11.27 8.73 25.59
N GLN A 317 11.93 9.82 25.23
CA GLN A 317 11.60 11.14 25.79
C GLN A 317 10.31 11.69 25.17
N ARG A 318 10.07 11.41 23.89
CA ARG A 318 8.86 11.74 23.13
C ARG A 318 8.03 10.49 22.92
N THR A 319 6.74 10.66 22.74
CA THR A 319 5.86 9.55 22.37
C THR A 319 6.26 9.00 20.99
N ILE A 320 6.41 7.69 20.88
CA ILE A 320 6.62 7.00 19.60
C ILE A 320 5.34 6.22 19.29
N ARG A 321 4.75 6.49 18.13
CA ARG A 321 3.44 5.97 17.75
C ARG A 321 3.54 5.21 16.43
N ALA A 322 3.09 3.96 16.41
CA ALA A 322 2.86 3.20 15.20
C ALA A 322 1.42 3.42 14.74
N ILE A 323 1.23 3.72 13.46
CA ILE A 323 -0.09 3.86 12.83
C ILE A 323 -0.14 2.94 11.63
N LEU A 324 -1.14 2.06 11.59
CA LEU A 324 -1.46 1.24 10.42
C LEU A 324 -2.70 1.84 9.78
N TYR A 325 -2.49 2.47 8.62
CA TYR A 325 -3.55 3.15 7.87
C TYR A 325 -4.44 2.15 7.15
N THR A 326 -5.71 2.47 6.98
CA THR A 326 -6.72 1.52 6.49
C THR A 326 -7.14 1.75 5.04
N ASN A 327 -6.63 2.78 4.37
CA ASN A 327 -6.98 3.09 2.98
C ASN A 327 -5.93 4.00 2.36
N GLU A 328 -4.91 3.40 1.76
CA GLU A 328 -3.90 4.09 0.94
C GLU A 328 -4.16 3.83 -0.53
N GLU A 329 -4.55 2.60 -0.86
CA GLU A 329 -4.64 2.06 -2.22
C GLU A 329 -5.83 2.61 -3.04
N ASN A 330 -6.90 3.11 -2.39
CA ASN A 330 -8.11 3.59 -3.07
C ASN A 330 -8.37 5.09 -2.90
#